data_1d6f1023a69a5dae68baddd918352f41
#
_entry.id   1d6f1023a69a5dae68baddd918352f41
#
_cell.length_a   1.000
_cell.length_b   1.000
_cell.length_c   1.000
_cell.angle_alpha   90.00
_cell.angle_beta   90.00
_cell.angle_gamma   90.00
#
_symmetry.space_group_name_H-M   'P 1'
#
loop_
_entity.id
_entity.type
_entity.pdbx_description
1 polymer ?
#
loop_
_entity_poly.entity_id
_entity_poly.type
_entity_poly.pdbx_seq_one_letter_code
_entity_poly.pdbx_strand_id
1 'polypeptide(L)'
;MDVKDFYYDLPQELIAQDPLEDRSSSRLMVLDKNTGEVTHRVFKDITDYLRPGDCLVINNTKVIPARLYGVKEGTQAKIEILLLKRKENDIWETLVKPGKKCKVGTKISFGDGLLTGEVIDIVEEGNRLIQFHYDGIFEEILDQLGQMPLPPYITHQLQDKNRYQTVYAKYDGSAAAPTAGLHFTPELLKKVKEMGVEIAEVTLHVGLGTFRPVKETDVLKHHMHSEFYRIEQSEADKINHAKETGHRVIAVGTTSTRTLEAASDESGFLRETSGWTEIFIYPGYRFKVIDSLITNFHLPESTLAMLVSALAGREHVLNAYEIAVQEKYRFFSFGDAMLITDTTV
;
A
#
# COMPACT_ATOMS: atom_id res chain seq x y z
N MET A 1 -8.94 18.25 -15.13
CA MET A 1 -8.78 16.81 -15.33
C MET A 1 -9.88 16.13 -14.54
N ASP A 2 -10.69 15.32 -15.21
CA ASP A 2 -11.81 14.64 -14.60
C ASP A 2 -11.35 13.25 -14.10
N VAL A 3 -11.89 12.78 -12.98
CA VAL A 3 -11.62 11.45 -12.45
C VAL A 3 -12.03 10.38 -13.47
N LYS A 4 -13.08 10.61 -14.25
CA LYS A 4 -13.55 9.74 -15.33
C LYS A 4 -12.53 9.57 -16.48
N ASP A 5 -11.56 10.47 -16.60
CA ASP A 5 -10.49 10.33 -17.58
C ASP A 5 -9.62 9.07 -17.33
N PHE A 6 -9.75 8.45 -16.14
CA PHE A 6 -9.05 7.23 -15.71
C PHE A 6 -9.98 6.01 -15.64
N TYR A 7 -11.14 6.09 -16.28
CA TYR A 7 -12.06 4.97 -16.38
C TYR A 7 -11.57 3.96 -17.42
N TYR A 8 -11.70 2.69 -17.08
CA TYR A 8 -11.62 1.54 -17.98
C TYR A 8 -12.59 0.47 -17.48
N ASP A 9 -13.06 -0.39 -18.39
CA ASP A 9 -13.98 -1.46 -18.02
C ASP A 9 -13.21 -2.61 -17.36
N LEU A 10 -13.52 -2.89 -16.09
CA LEU A 10 -12.89 -3.97 -15.32
C LEU A 10 -13.94 -5.00 -14.93
N PRO A 11 -13.92 -6.19 -15.54
CA PRO A 11 -14.75 -7.31 -15.10
C PRO A 11 -14.43 -7.71 -13.65
N GLN A 12 -15.47 -7.88 -12.84
CA GLN A 12 -15.32 -8.17 -11.42
C GLN A 12 -14.60 -9.50 -11.15
N GLU A 13 -14.75 -10.48 -12.04
CA GLU A 13 -14.08 -11.77 -11.95
C GLU A 13 -12.54 -11.70 -12.08
N LEU A 14 -12.00 -10.60 -12.61
CA LEU A 14 -10.55 -10.38 -12.69
C LEU A 14 -9.96 -9.84 -11.38
N ILE A 15 -10.78 -9.43 -10.43
CA ILE A 15 -10.32 -9.00 -9.11
C ILE A 15 -9.91 -10.21 -8.30
N ALA A 16 -8.61 -10.35 -8.04
CA ALA A 16 -8.06 -11.49 -7.32
C ALA A 16 -8.55 -11.55 -5.88
N GLN A 17 -9.14 -12.67 -5.49
CA GLN A 17 -9.62 -12.90 -4.13
C GLN A 17 -8.60 -13.62 -3.25
N ASP A 18 -7.74 -14.44 -3.85
CA ASP A 18 -6.78 -15.28 -3.16
C ASP A 18 -5.36 -15.06 -3.73
N PRO A 19 -4.33 -15.10 -2.87
CA PRO A 19 -2.94 -15.06 -3.34
C PRO A 19 -2.57 -16.38 -4.03
N LEU A 20 -1.65 -16.31 -4.99
CA LEU A 20 -1.05 -17.50 -5.59
C LEU A 20 -0.19 -18.22 -4.55
N GLU A 21 -0.07 -19.55 -4.66
CA GLU A 21 0.75 -20.35 -3.74
C GLU A 21 2.22 -19.89 -3.79
N ASP A 22 2.81 -19.81 -4.97
CA ASP A 22 4.11 -19.18 -5.19
C ASP A 22 3.92 -17.70 -5.56
N ARG A 23 4.44 -16.80 -4.70
CA ARG A 23 4.35 -15.35 -4.87
C ARG A 23 4.96 -14.87 -6.17
N SER A 24 6.09 -15.44 -6.56
CA SER A 24 6.88 -15.04 -7.74
C SER A 24 6.37 -15.62 -9.07
N SER A 25 5.36 -16.50 -9.00
CA SER A 25 4.71 -17.08 -10.18
C SER A 25 3.60 -16.21 -10.79
N SER A 26 3.28 -15.06 -10.18
CA SER A 26 2.35 -14.08 -10.76
C SER A 26 2.84 -13.62 -12.13
N ARG A 27 1.92 -13.22 -13.00
CA ARG A 27 2.29 -12.61 -14.28
C ARG A 27 2.89 -11.24 -14.06
N LEU A 28 3.77 -10.84 -14.97
CA LEU A 28 4.37 -9.51 -15.00
C LEU A 28 4.09 -8.88 -16.38
N MET A 29 3.43 -7.74 -16.38
CA MET A 29 3.33 -6.89 -17.56
C MET A 29 4.44 -5.84 -17.50
N VAL A 30 5.31 -5.82 -18.48
CA VAL A 30 6.32 -4.76 -18.63
C VAL A 30 5.78 -3.73 -19.60
N LEU A 31 5.62 -2.50 -19.10
CA LEU A 31 5.18 -1.34 -19.88
C LEU A 31 6.38 -0.42 -20.10
N ASP A 32 6.76 -0.22 -21.34
CA ASP A 32 7.69 0.85 -21.70
C ASP A 32 7.01 2.20 -21.53
N LYS A 33 7.55 3.03 -20.62
CA LYS A 33 6.93 4.31 -20.28
C LYS A 33 7.01 5.35 -21.41
N ASN A 34 7.95 5.18 -22.35
CA ASN A 34 8.17 6.14 -23.43
C ASN A 34 7.35 5.78 -24.68
N THR A 35 7.26 4.49 -25.00
CA THR A 35 6.60 4.02 -26.23
C THR A 35 5.19 3.49 -26.00
N GLY A 36 4.86 3.05 -24.77
CA GLY A 36 3.61 2.36 -24.46
C GLY A 36 3.61 0.88 -24.86
N GLU A 37 4.74 0.34 -25.35
CA GLU A 37 4.86 -1.07 -25.67
C GLU A 37 4.68 -1.94 -24.41
N VAL A 38 3.97 -3.07 -24.59
CA VAL A 38 3.67 -4.03 -23.54
C VAL A 38 4.35 -5.36 -23.85
N THR A 39 5.03 -5.92 -22.85
CA THR A 39 5.62 -7.26 -22.90
C THR A 39 5.10 -8.10 -21.75
N HIS A 40 4.78 -9.37 -22.01
CA HIS A 40 4.26 -10.31 -21.02
C HIS A 40 5.37 -11.22 -20.49
N ARG A 41 5.47 -11.33 -19.16
CA ARG A 41 6.48 -12.12 -18.43
C ARG A 41 5.83 -12.78 -17.19
N VAL A 42 6.65 -13.49 -16.44
CA VAL A 42 6.35 -13.95 -15.07
C VAL A 42 7.18 -13.13 -14.10
N PHE A 43 6.69 -12.87 -12.90
CA PHE A 43 7.33 -11.95 -11.96
C PHE A 43 8.78 -12.32 -11.62
N LYS A 44 9.10 -13.61 -11.53
CA LYS A 44 10.48 -14.07 -11.32
C LYS A 44 11.47 -13.60 -12.38
N ASP A 45 10.97 -13.23 -13.57
CA ASP A 45 11.79 -12.70 -14.68
C ASP A 45 12.12 -11.21 -14.48
N ILE A 46 11.71 -10.59 -13.36
CA ILE A 46 12.03 -9.19 -13.02
C ILE A 46 13.54 -8.93 -13.06
N THR A 47 14.35 -9.97 -12.76
CA THR A 47 15.81 -9.89 -12.80
C THR A 47 16.36 -9.58 -14.20
N ASP A 48 15.62 -9.86 -15.27
CA ASP A 48 16.04 -9.55 -16.64
C ASP A 48 15.97 -8.04 -16.94
N TYR A 49 15.26 -7.30 -16.09
CA TYR A 49 15.04 -5.85 -16.19
C TYR A 49 15.84 -5.04 -15.16
N LEU A 50 16.57 -5.69 -14.26
CA LEU A 50 17.42 -5.06 -13.26
C LEU A 50 18.90 -5.13 -13.69
N ARG A 51 19.67 -4.12 -13.28
CA ARG A 51 21.09 -3.99 -13.64
C ARG A 51 21.95 -3.76 -12.40
N PRO A 52 23.21 -4.22 -12.41
CA PRO A 52 24.15 -3.85 -11.34
C PRO A 52 24.20 -2.33 -11.15
N GLY A 53 24.15 -1.87 -9.91
CA GLY A 53 24.13 -0.46 -9.54
C GLY A 53 22.73 0.14 -9.38
N ASP A 54 21.68 -0.47 -9.92
CA ASP A 54 20.29 -0.04 -9.64
C ASP A 54 20.00 -0.11 -8.14
N CYS A 55 19.09 0.75 -7.67
CA CYS A 55 18.57 0.72 -6.31
C CYS A 55 17.08 0.35 -6.32
N LEU A 56 16.76 -0.80 -5.76
CA LEU A 56 15.39 -1.27 -5.57
C LEU A 56 14.89 -0.80 -4.20
N VAL A 57 13.86 0.04 -4.18
CA VAL A 57 13.32 0.61 -2.92
C VAL A 57 12.04 -0.09 -2.52
N ILE A 58 12.06 -0.70 -1.33
CA ILE A 58 10.95 -1.47 -0.76
C ILE A 58 10.38 -0.79 0.48
N ASN A 59 9.09 -0.98 0.72
CA ASN A 59 8.41 -0.48 1.92
C ASN A 59 8.32 -1.61 2.96
N ASN A 60 9.07 -1.49 4.07
CA ASN A 60 9.19 -2.49 5.12
C ASN A 60 8.12 -2.40 6.21
N THR A 61 7.03 -1.66 5.95
CA THR A 61 5.91 -1.59 6.88
C THR A 61 5.29 -2.97 7.10
N LYS A 62 4.79 -3.20 8.32
CA LYS A 62 4.11 -4.43 8.70
C LYS A 62 2.65 -4.13 9.05
N VAL A 63 1.76 -4.93 8.49
CA VAL A 63 0.32 -4.85 8.77
C VAL A 63 0.05 -5.40 10.14
N ILE A 64 -0.68 -4.64 10.96
CA ILE A 64 -1.18 -5.11 12.24
C ILE A 64 -2.56 -5.75 12.07
N PRO A 65 -2.96 -6.72 12.89
CA PRO A 65 -4.29 -7.33 12.86
C PRO A 65 -5.34 -6.35 13.42
N ALA A 66 -5.54 -5.26 12.70
CA ALA A 66 -6.23 -4.05 13.14
C ALA A 66 -7.76 -4.18 13.21
N ARG A 67 -8.35 -5.28 12.72
CA ARG A 67 -9.80 -5.51 12.74
C ARG A 67 -10.21 -6.31 13.95
N LEU A 68 -11.00 -5.72 14.82
CA LEU A 68 -11.48 -6.29 16.07
C LEU A 68 -12.99 -6.47 16.04
N TYR A 69 -13.46 -7.59 16.57
CA TYR A 69 -14.88 -7.88 16.79
C TYR A 69 -15.17 -7.97 18.28
N GLY A 70 -16.08 -7.15 18.74
CA GLY A 70 -16.48 -7.10 20.15
C GLY A 70 -17.99 -7.02 20.31
N VAL A 71 -18.41 -6.89 21.55
CA VAL A 71 -19.81 -6.72 21.94
C VAL A 71 -19.95 -5.45 22.78
N LYS A 72 -21.00 -4.71 22.47
CA LYS A 72 -21.37 -3.53 23.28
C LYS A 72 -21.89 -3.98 24.64
N GLU A 73 -21.31 -3.46 25.71
CA GLU A 73 -21.77 -3.72 27.07
C GLU A 73 -23.26 -3.33 27.24
N GLY A 74 -23.97 -4.12 28.01
CA GLY A 74 -25.38 -3.92 28.31
C GLY A 74 -26.37 -4.41 27.24
N THR A 75 -26.02 -4.35 25.94
CA THR A 75 -26.93 -4.75 24.85
C THR A 75 -26.50 -5.98 24.08
N GLN A 76 -25.26 -6.44 24.25
CA GLN A 76 -24.62 -7.54 23.51
C GLN A 76 -24.64 -7.36 21.98
N ALA A 77 -24.79 -6.12 21.51
CA ALA A 77 -24.77 -5.82 20.09
C ALA A 77 -23.34 -6.02 19.55
N LYS A 78 -23.23 -6.75 18.45
CA LYS A 78 -21.94 -6.96 17.76
C LYS A 78 -21.42 -5.64 17.19
N ILE A 79 -20.15 -5.37 17.45
CA ILE A 79 -19.43 -4.17 17.00
C ILE A 79 -18.15 -4.63 16.30
N GLU A 80 -17.93 -4.12 15.10
CA GLU A 80 -16.64 -4.23 14.39
C GLU A 80 -15.89 -2.92 14.56
N ILE A 81 -14.63 -3.01 14.94
CA ILE A 81 -13.70 -1.86 15.02
C ILE A 81 -12.52 -2.13 14.10
N LEU A 82 -12.09 -1.08 13.43
CA LEU A 82 -10.88 -1.08 12.65
C LEU A 82 -9.96 0.03 13.14
N LEU A 83 -8.82 -0.36 13.68
CA LEU A 83 -7.80 0.55 14.18
C LEU A 83 -7.16 1.30 13.00
N LEU A 84 -7.09 2.64 13.07
CA LEU A 84 -6.54 3.49 12.03
C LEU A 84 -5.22 4.12 12.45
N LYS A 85 -5.22 4.82 13.58
CA LYS A 85 -4.08 5.61 14.05
C LYS A 85 -4.01 5.57 15.56
N ARG A 86 -2.86 5.17 16.09
CA ARG A 86 -2.57 5.27 17.52
C ARG A 86 -2.28 6.72 17.90
N LYS A 87 -2.89 7.16 18.96
CA LYS A 87 -2.64 8.42 19.65
C LYS A 87 -1.89 8.12 20.95
N GLU A 88 -1.73 9.11 21.81
CA GLU A 88 -1.15 8.92 23.14
C GLU A 88 -2.08 8.14 24.07
N ASN A 89 -1.52 7.52 25.09
CA ASN A 89 -2.24 6.85 26.20
C ASN A 89 -3.25 5.79 25.76
N ASP A 90 -2.88 4.94 24.81
CA ASP A 90 -3.72 3.84 24.28
C ASP A 90 -5.07 4.29 23.70
N ILE A 91 -5.13 5.52 23.26
CA ILE A 91 -6.22 6.05 22.46
C ILE A 91 -5.95 5.74 20.99
N TRP A 92 -6.96 5.21 20.32
CA TRP A 92 -6.91 4.95 18.89
C TRP A 92 -8.04 5.65 18.15
N GLU A 93 -7.70 6.26 17.04
CA GLU A 93 -8.68 6.63 16.04
C GLU A 93 -9.10 5.38 15.27
N THR A 94 -10.42 5.18 15.15
CA THR A 94 -10.99 3.93 14.66
C THR A 94 -12.18 4.16 13.75
N LEU A 95 -12.39 3.26 12.79
CA LEU A 95 -13.69 3.07 12.16
C LEU A 95 -14.51 2.09 12.98
N VAL A 96 -15.79 2.38 13.16
CA VAL A 96 -16.69 1.54 13.95
C VAL A 96 -17.95 1.20 13.15
N LYS A 97 -18.33 -0.08 13.15
CA LYS A 97 -19.52 -0.55 12.46
C LYS A 97 -20.37 -1.45 13.40
N PRO A 98 -21.67 -1.15 13.57
CA PRO A 98 -22.40 0.02 13.08
C PRO A 98 -22.15 1.28 13.94
N GLY A 99 -21.77 2.38 13.31
CA GLY A 99 -21.41 3.63 14.01
C GLY A 99 -22.56 4.22 14.84
N LYS A 100 -23.82 4.05 14.41
CA LYS A 100 -25.00 4.54 15.14
C LYS A 100 -25.16 3.96 16.56
N LYS A 101 -24.57 2.76 16.80
CA LYS A 101 -24.63 2.09 18.12
C LYS A 101 -23.50 2.51 19.06
N CYS A 102 -22.49 3.23 18.55
CA CYS A 102 -21.28 3.60 19.29
C CYS A 102 -21.19 5.13 19.41
N LYS A 103 -21.88 5.65 20.42
CA LYS A 103 -21.84 7.06 20.85
C LYS A 103 -20.74 7.24 21.91
N VAL A 104 -20.35 8.46 22.20
CA VAL A 104 -19.43 8.77 23.31
C VAL A 104 -19.96 8.13 24.60
N GLY A 105 -19.06 7.52 25.38
CA GLY A 105 -19.37 6.74 26.59
C GLY A 105 -19.76 5.27 26.31
N THR A 106 -19.83 4.84 25.05
CA THR A 106 -20.09 3.42 24.74
C THR A 106 -18.89 2.56 25.12
N LYS A 107 -19.12 1.51 25.90
CA LYS A 107 -18.13 0.51 26.26
C LYS A 107 -18.30 -0.76 25.43
N ILE A 108 -17.19 -1.32 24.99
CA ILE A 108 -17.12 -2.48 24.09
C ILE A 108 -16.13 -3.47 24.67
N SER A 109 -16.52 -4.73 24.76
CA SER A 109 -15.68 -5.82 25.25
C SER A 109 -15.27 -6.73 24.10
N PHE A 110 -14.01 -7.16 24.09
CA PHE A 110 -13.40 -8.06 23.10
C PHE A 110 -12.77 -9.24 23.83
N GLY A 111 -12.91 -10.46 23.27
CA GLY A 111 -12.28 -11.66 23.79
C GLY A 111 -12.63 -11.93 25.25
N ASP A 112 -13.92 -11.88 25.60
CA ASP A 112 -14.43 -12.12 26.97
C ASP A 112 -13.78 -11.19 28.03
N GLY A 113 -13.48 -9.96 27.65
CA GLY A 113 -12.91 -8.94 28.53
C GLY A 113 -11.38 -8.84 28.52
N LEU A 114 -10.70 -9.61 27.69
CA LEU A 114 -9.24 -9.49 27.51
C LEU A 114 -8.82 -8.09 27.06
N LEU A 115 -9.68 -7.44 26.27
CA LEU A 115 -9.54 -6.06 25.85
C LEU A 115 -10.89 -5.36 26.01
N THR A 116 -10.89 -4.17 26.56
CA THR A 116 -12.07 -3.29 26.63
C THR A 116 -11.75 -1.95 26.01
N GLY A 117 -12.75 -1.30 25.41
CA GLY A 117 -12.60 0.00 24.79
C GLY A 117 -13.78 0.91 25.13
N GLU A 118 -13.51 2.18 25.40
CA GLU A 118 -14.53 3.21 25.62
C GLU A 118 -14.44 4.26 24.52
N VAL A 119 -15.56 4.57 23.89
CA VAL A 119 -15.64 5.66 22.91
C VAL A 119 -15.58 6.98 23.67
N ILE A 120 -14.50 7.72 23.52
CA ILE A 120 -14.28 8.99 24.23
C ILE A 120 -14.63 10.21 23.38
N ASP A 121 -14.60 10.09 22.03
CA ASP A 121 -14.96 11.18 21.12
C ASP A 121 -15.37 10.65 19.74
N ILE A 122 -16.00 11.54 18.94
CA ILE A 122 -16.33 11.33 17.53
C ILE A 122 -15.66 12.45 16.74
N VAL A 123 -14.73 12.07 15.87
CA VAL A 123 -13.91 13.00 15.09
C VAL A 123 -14.35 13.04 13.63
N GLU A 124 -13.57 13.71 12.80
CA GLU A 124 -13.82 13.88 11.36
C GLU A 124 -14.18 12.55 10.67
N GLU A 125 -14.98 12.64 9.62
CA GLU A 125 -15.50 11.49 8.85
C GLU A 125 -16.32 10.49 9.68
N GLY A 126 -16.67 10.82 10.91
CA GLY A 126 -17.41 9.95 11.82
C GLY A 126 -16.54 8.85 12.45
N ASN A 127 -15.23 8.97 12.42
CA ASN A 127 -14.31 8.10 13.15
C ASN A 127 -14.51 8.26 14.66
N ARG A 128 -14.17 7.23 15.44
CA ARG A 128 -14.24 7.25 16.91
C ARG A 128 -12.84 7.29 17.48
N LEU A 129 -12.65 8.09 18.52
CA LEU A 129 -11.54 7.92 19.43
C LEU A 129 -11.95 6.92 20.51
N ILE A 130 -11.21 5.82 20.60
CA ILE A 130 -11.44 4.78 21.59
C ILE A 130 -10.23 4.69 22.50
N GLN A 131 -10.49 4.82 23.81
CA GLN A 131 -9.53 4.52 24.86
C GLN A 131 -9.60 3.02 25.16
N PHE A 132 -8.50 2.31 24.97
CA PHE A 132 -8.42 0.89 25.30
C PHE A 132 -7.88 0.65 26.72
N HIS A 133 -8.37 -0.41 27.34
CA HIS A 133 -7.93 -0.90 28.65
C HIS A 133 -7.67 -2.39 28.57
N TYR A 134 -6.52 -2.83 29.04
CA TYR A 134 -6.05 -4.20 28.97
C TYR A 134 -4.91 -4.42 29.98
N ASP A 135 -4.60 -5.67 30.27
CA ASP A 135 -3.43 -6.08 31.03
C ASP A 135 -2.41 -6.75 30.11
N GLY A 136 -1.15 -6.34 30.19
CA GLY A 136 -0.06 -6.89 29.39
C GLY A 136 0.35 -6.05 28.18
N ILE A 137 0.68 -6.68 27.06
CA ILE A 137 1.17 -6.04 25.85
C ILE A 137 0.07 -5.97 24.81
N PHE A 138 -0.25 -4.75 24.34
CA PHE A 138 -1.35 -4.51 23.39
C PHE A 138 -1.19 -5.30 22.09
N GLU A 139 0.03 -5.35 21.58
CA GLU A 139 0.35 -6.04 20.32
C GLU A 139 0.10 -7.55 20.42
N GLU A 140 0.39 -8.18 21.55
CA GLU A 140 0.09 -9.61 21.80
C GLU A 140 -1.43 -9.87 21.88
N ILE A 141 -2.16 -8.95 22.47
CA ILE A 141 -3.63 -9.00 22.51
C ILE A 141 -4.21 -8.84 21.12
N LEU A 142 -3.68 -7.92 20.31
CA LEU A 142 -4.07 -7.76 18.92
C LEU A 142 -3.80 -9.03 18.10
N ASP A 143 -2.66 -9.67 18.29
CA ASP A 143 -2.33 -10.93 17.59
C ASP A 143 -3.31 -12.05 17.94
N GLN A 144 -3.85 -12.05 19.15
CA GLN A 144 -4.81 -13.04 19.61
C GLN A 144 -6.23 -12.75 19.13
N LEU A 145 -6.68 -11.49 19.18
CA LEU A 145 -8.07 -11.10 18.93
C LEU A 145 -8.31 -10.52 17.54
N GLY A 146 -7.27 -9.92 16.94
CA GLY A 146 -7.39 -9.15 15.72
C GLY A 146 -7.35 -10.02 14.47
N GLN A 147 -7.97 -9.49 13.42
CA GLN A 147 -7.91 -10.05 12.08
C GLN A 147 -7.20 -9.07 11.13
N MET A 148 -6.56 -9.64 10.10
CA MET A 148 -5.92 -8.83 9.06
C MET A 148 -6.97 -7.98 8.35
N PRO A 149 -6.74 -6.66 8.23
CA PRO A 149 -7.70 -5.73 7.62
C PRO A 149 -7.61 -5.78 6.10
N LEU A 150 -8.11 -6.85 5.50
CA LEU A 150 -8.13 -6.97 4.05
C LEU A 150 -8.93 -5.83 3.41
N PRO A 151 -8.53 -5.39 2.21
CA PRO A 151 -9.29 -4.43 1.43
C PRO A 151 -10.74 -4.88 1.20
N PRO A 152 -11.70 -3.95 1.06
CA PRO A 152 -13.13 -4.28 1.01
C PRO A 152 -13.54 -5.10 -0.22
N TYR A 153 -12.74 -5.10 -1.28
CA TYR A 153 -12.99 -5.90 -2.49
C TYR A 153 -12.54 -7.37 -2.36
N ILE A 154 -11.79 -7.72 -1.30
CA ILE A 154 -11.46 -9.11 -0.96
C ILE A 154 -12.53 -9.60 0.01
N THR A 155 -13.34 -10.53 -0.47
CA THR A 155 -14.45 -11.12 0.31
C THR A 155 -14.12 -12.50 0.84
N HIS A 156 -13.09 -13.15 0.32
CA HIS A 156 -12.59 -14.43 0.79
C HIS A 156 -11.80 -14.25 2.08
N GLN A 157 -11.98 -15.21 3.00
CA GLN A 157 -11.19 -15.23 4.23
C GLN A 157 -9.82 -15.87 3.96
N LEU A 158 -8.75 -15.17 4.34
CA LEU A 158 -7.41 -15.72 4.25
C LEU A 158 -7.23 -16.90 5.22
N GLN A 159 -6.76 -18.03 4.72
CA GLN A 159 -6.38 -19.17 5.54
C GLN A 159 -5.08 -18.90 6.34
N ASP A 160 -4.10 -18.25 5.69
CA ASP A 160 -2.84 -17.83 6.31
C ASP A 160 -2.73 -16.29 6.27
N LYS A 161 -2.81 -15.67 7.46
CA LYS A 161 -2.69 -14.22 7.62
C LYS A 161 -1.36 -13.65 7.09
N ASN A 162 -0.27 -14.46 7.09
CA ASN A 162 1.03 -14.04 6.60
C ASN A 162 1.07 -13.84 5.07
N ARG A 163 0.05 -14.29 4.35
CA ARG A 163 -0.05 -14.07 2.91
C ARG A 163 -0.37 -12.61 2.57
N TYR A 164 -0.90 -11.83 3.52
CA TYR A 164 -1.09 -10.37 3.40
C TYR A 164 0.01 -9.59 4.11
N GLN A 165 1.25 -10.10 4.01
CA GLN A 165 2.47 -9.51 4.55
C GLN A 165 3.60 -9.70 3.54
N THR A 166 4.46 -8.69 3.36
CA THR A 166 5.70 -8.86 2.58
C THR A 166 6.69 -9.72 3.38
N VAL A 167 7.60 -10.39 2.68
CA VAL A 167 8.65 -11.22 3.32
C VAL A 167 9.70 -10.38 4.08
N TYR A 168 9.66 -9.06 3.91
CA TYR A 168 10.55 -8.09 4.54
C TYR A 168 9.82 -7.12 5.48
N ALA A 169 8.57 -7.42 5.85
CA ALA A 169 7.81 -6.62 6.80
C ALA A 169 8.51 -6.55 8.17
N LYS A 170 8.72 -5.34 8.69
CA LYS A 170 9.55 -5.08 9.87
C LYS A 170 8.86 -4.21 10.92
N TYR A 171 8.34 -3.05 10.53
CA TYR A 171 7.79 -2.07 11.46
C TYR A 171 6.27 -2.10 11.48
N ASP A 172 5.71 -2.46 12.65
CA ASP A 172 4.26 -2.49 12.87
C ASP A 172 3.64 -1.09 12.76
N GLY A 173 2.41 -1.01 12.24
CA GLY A 173 1.67 0.25 12.20
C GLY A 173 0.79 0.44 10.96
N SER A 174 0.85 -0.46 9.99
CA SER A 174 0.08 -0.34 8.76
C SER A 174 -1.29 -1.01 8.86
N ALA A 175 -2.30 -0.36 8.29
CA ALA A 175 -3.63 -0.95 8.10
C ALA A 175 -3.76 -1.73 6.78
N ALA A 176 -2.77 -1.63 5.88
CA ALA A 176 -2.75 -2.36 4.62
C ALA A 176 -1.32 -2.72 4.20
N ALA A 177 -1.16 -3.85 3.50
CA ALA A 177 0.13 -4.26 2.97
C ALA A 177 0.54 -3.42 1.75
N PRO A 178 1.85 -3.16 1.56
CA PRO A 178 2.39 -2.64 0.30
C PRO A 178 2.40 -3.77 -0.74
N THR A 179 1.26 -3.94 -1.42
CA THR A 179 0.92 -5.19 -2.13
C THR A 179 1.81 -5.53 -3.31
N ALA A 180 2.46 -4.55 -3.94
CA ALA A 180 3.48 -4.82 -4.96
C ALA A 180 4.67 -5.62 -4.41
N GLY A 181 4.96 -5.49 -3.13
CA GLY A 181 5.99 -6.26 -2.44
C GLY A 181 5.61 -7.73 -2.18
N LEU A 182 4.33 -8.07 -2.27
CA LEU A 182 3.88 -9.45 -2.06
C LEU A 182 4.39 -10.44 -3.11
N HIS A 183 4.83 -9.97 -4.26
CA HIS A 183 5.37 -10.79 -5.33
C HIS A 183 6.79 -11.30 -5.04
N PHE A 184 7.53 -10.63 -4.15
CA PHE A 184 8.89 -11.02 -3.82
C PHE A 184 8.94 -12.19 -2.84
N THR A 185 9.89 -13.09 -3.08
CA THR A 185 10.32 -14.14 -2.16
C THR A 185 11.70 -13.80 -1.60
N PRO A 186 12.12 -14.40 -0.46
CA PRO A 186 13.49 -14.23 0.05
C PRO A 186 14.55 -14.63 -0.96
N GLU A 187 14.30 -15.70 -1.72
CA GLU A 187 15.21 -16.22 -2.76
C GLU A 187 15.37 -15.23 -3.91
N LEU A 188 14.26 -14.62 -4.36
CA LEU A 188 14.29 -13.63 -5.43
C LEU A 188 15.03 -12.36 -4.97
N LEU A 189 14.80 -11.88 -3.76
CA LEU A 189 15.53 -10.74 -3.20
C LEU A 189 17.02 -11.03 -3.05
N LYS A 190 17.38 -12.26 -2.64
CA LYS A 190 18.78 -12.69 -2.61
C LYS A 190 19.43 -12.64 -3.99
N LYS A 191 18.75 -13.19 -5.00
CA LYS A 191 19.21 -13.14 -6.40
C LYS A 191 19.42 -11.70 -6.88
N VAL A 192 18.49 -10.80 -6.57
CA VAL A 192 18.58 -9.37 -6.91
C VAL A 192 19.85 -8.75 -6.29
N LYS A 193 20.13 -9.01 -5.01
CA LYS A 193 21.36 -8.53 -4.34
C LYS A 193 22.63 -9.11 -4.97
N GLU A 194 22.64 -10.40 -5.30
CA GLU A 194 23.77 -11.08 -5.93
C GLU A 194 24.09 -10.54 -7.33
N MET A 195 23.10 -9.90 -7.99
CA MET A 195 23.30 -9.22 -9.27
C MET A 195 23.97 -7.84 -9.13
N GLY A 196 24.23 -7.36 -7.89
CA GLY A 196 24.78 -6.04 -7.64
C GLY A 196 23.72 -4.92 -7.62
N VAL A 197 22.45 -5.26 -7.42
CA VAL A 197 21.38 -4.30 -7.19
C VAL A 197 21.30 -4.01 -5.69
N GLU A 198 21.36 -2.72 -5.31
CA GLU A 198 21.16 -2.30 -3.92
C GLU A 198 19.66 -2.42 -3.58
N ILE A 199 19.39 -2.84 -2.33
CA ILE A 199 18.03 -2.81 -1.79
C ILE A 199 18.00 -1.79 -0.66
N ALA A 200 17.20 -0.74 -0.85
CA ALA A 200 16.93 0.27 0.17
C ALA A 200 15.53 0.09 0.76
N GLU A 201 15.42 0.31 2.05
CA GLU A 201 14.19 0.16 2.80
C GLU A 201 13.65 1.53 3.22
N VAL A 202 12.38 1.77 2.95
CA VAL A 202 11.63 2.90 3.49
C VAL A 202 10.45 2.39 4.29
N THR A 203 9.90 3.21 5.17
CA THR A 203 8.68 2.89 5.91
C THR A 203 7.59 3.87 5.53
N LEU A 204 6.43 3.40 5.11
CA LEU A 204 5.20 4.17 5.05
C LEU A 204 4.07 3.30 5.59
N HIS A 205 3.42 3.77 6.65
CA HIS A 205 2.25 3.10 7.20
C HIS A 205 1.02 3.46 6.40
N VAL A 206 0.53 2.48 5.63
CA VAL A 206 -0.62 2.66 4.75
C VAL A 206 -1.89 2.76 5.57
N GLY A 207 -2.62 3.85 5.39
CA GLY A 207 -3.95 4.04 5.94
C GLY A 207 -5.03 3.41 5.05
N LEU A 208 -6.20 3.16 5.62
CA LEU A 208 -7.36 2.62 4.88
C LEU A 208 -7.95 3.58 3.85
N GLY A 209 -7.60 4.86 3.95
CA GLY A 209 -8.01 5.86 2.98
C GLY A 209 -7.62 5.52 1.55
N THR A 210 -6.52 4.77 1.36
CA THR A 210 -6.05 4.31 0.05
C THR A 210 -7.06 3.44 -0.70
N PHE A 211 -7.98 2.78 0.03
CA PHE A 211 -9.03 1.93 -0.57
C PHE A 211 -10.38 2.62 -0.70
N ARG A 212 -10.49 3.88 -0.30
CA ARG A 212 -11.72 4.64 -0.46
C ARG A 212 -11.84 5.14 -1.91
N PRO A 213 -13.02 5.04 -2.53
CA PRO A 213 -13.26 5.65 -3.83
C PRO A 213 -13.04 7.16 -3.77
N VAL A 214 -12.52 7.74 -4.84
CA VAL A 214 -12.47 9.19 -5.02
C VAL A 214 -13.91 9.70 -5.10
N LYS A 215 -14.27 10.66 -4.24
CA LYS A 215 -15.62 11.22 -4.20
C LYS A 215 -15.80 12.44 -5.09
N GLU A 216 -14.69 13.13 -5.35
CA GLU A 216 -14.68 14.32 -6.19
C GLU A 216 -14.69 13.95 -7.67
N THR A 217 -15.29 14.78 -8.49
CA THR A 217 -15.25 14.64 -9.96
C THR A 217 -14.01 15.28 -10.56
N ASP A 218 -13.53 16.35 -9.94
CA ASP A 218 -12.32 17.05 -10.35
C ASP A 218 -11.13 16.56 -9.53
N VAL A 219 -10.13 15.99 -10.21
CA VAL A 219 -8.89 15.48 -9.62
C VAL A 219 -8.24 16.51 -8.69
N LEU A 220 -8.25 17.81 -9.06
CA LEU A 220 -7.60 18.88 -8.31
C LEU A 220 -8.26 19.19 -6.95
N LYS A 221 -9.48 18.71 -6.72
CA LYS A 221 -10.22 18.91 -5.47
C LYS A 221 -10.08 17.74 -4.50
N HIS A 222 -9.45 16.65 -4.94
CA HIS A 222 -9.25 15.49 -4.08
C HIS A 222 -8.16 15.77 -3.04
N HIS A 223 -8.42 15.44 -1.79
CA HIS A 223 -7.47 15.48 -0.68
C HIS A 223 -7.06 14.08 -0.29
N MET A 224 -5.75 13.84 -0.29
CA MET A 224 -5.19 12.57 0.17
C MET A 224 -5.22 12.47 1.69
N HIS A 225 -5.41 11.26 2.19
CA HIS A 225 -5.24 10.99 3.63
C HIS A 225 -3.76 11.09 4.01
N SER A 226 -3.54 11.61 5.22
CA SER A 226 -2.20 11.74 5.80
C SER A 226 -1.66 10.38 6.23
N GLU A 227 -0.46 10.01 5.77
CA GLU A 227 0.21 8.75 6.10
C GLU A 227 1.61 9.03 6.65
N PHE A 228 1.98 8.28 7.69
CA PHE A 228 3.30 8.41 8.31
C PHE A 228 4.37 7.72 7.46
N TYR A 229 5.49 8.41 7.23
CA TYR A 229 6.66 7.84 6.57
C TYR A 229 7.95 8.08 7.35
N ARG A 230 8.96 7.24 7.08
CA ARG A 230 10.31 7.34 7.63
C ARG A 230 11.33 6.81 6.63
N ILE A 231 12.46 7.50 6.53
CA ILE A 231 13.67 7.08 5.80
C ILE A 231 14.85 7.25 6.75
N GLU A 232 15.66 6.21 6.92
CA GLU A 232 16.90 6.24 7.68
C GLU A 232 18.05 6.74 6.80
N GLN A 233 19.09 7.37 7.40
CA GLN A 233 20.20 7.94 6.64
C GLN A 233 20.91 6.91 5.77
N SER A 234 21.17 5.71 6.29
CA SER A 234 21.80 4.63 5.52
C SER A 234 21.03 4.24 4.26
N GLU A 235 19.70 4.31 4.32
CA GLU A 235 18.83 3.99 3.19
C GLU A 235 18.77 5.14 2.19
N ALA A 236 18.73 6.38 2.68
CA ALA A 236 18.84 7.58 1.84
C ALA A 236 20.17 7.59 1.06
N ASP A 237 21.27 7.23 1.72
CA ASP A 237 22.61 7.18 1.10
C ASP A 237 22.68 6.18 -0.07
N LYS A 238 22.07 4.99 0.06
CA LYS A 238 21.99 3.99 -1.02
C LYS A 238 21.25 4.55 -2.24
N ILE A 239 20.12 5.22 -2.02
CA ILE A 239 19.29 5.79 -3.09
C ILE A 239 20.02 6.95 -3.78
N ASN A 240 20.61 7.86 -3.00
CA ASN A 240 21.38 8.96 -3.53
C ASN A 240 22.59 8.48 -4.35
N HIS A 241 23.29 7.46 -3.83
CA HIS A 241 24.45 6.88 -4.54
C HIS A 241 24.06 6.32 -5.92
N ALA A 242 22.94 5.60 -6.03
CA ALA A 242 22.46 5.12 -7.31
C ALA A 242 22.22 6.28 -8.30
N LYS A 243 21.57 7.35 -7.84
CA LYS A 243 21.33 8.54 -8.67
C LYS A 243 22.61 9.24 -9.09
N GLU A 244 23.53 9.47 -8.15
CA GLU A 244 24.80 10.16 -8.38
C GLU A 244 25.70 9.39 -9.38
N THR A 245 25.60 8.07 -9.38
CA THR A 245 26.36 7.19 -10.29
C THR A 245 25.64 6.89 -11.60
N GLY A 246 24.49 7.53 -11.84
CA GLY A 246 23.72 7.39 -13.09
C GLY A 246 22.95 6.07 -13.22
N HIS A 247 22.70 5.39 -12.10
CA HIS A 247 21.87 4.19 -12.05
C HIS A 247 20.42 4.53 -11.68
N ARG A 248 19.52 3.57 -11.90
CA ARG A 248 18.09 3.78 -11.72
C ARG A 248 17.66 3.56 -10.28
N VAL A 249 16.68 4.35 -9.85
CA VAL A 249 15.90 4.12 -8.63
C VAL A 249 14.57 3.49 -9.03
N ILE A 250 14.35 2.27 -8.58
CA ILE A 250 13.18 1.45 -8.92
C ILE A 250 12.33 1.30 -7.66
N ALA A 251 11.17 1.93 -7.62
CA ALA A 251 10.26 1.82 -6.49
C ALA A 251 9.42 0.53 -6.58
N VAL A 252 9.30 -0.17 -5.46
CA VAL A 252 8.36 -1.28 -5.30
C VAL A 252 7.11 -0.77 -4.60
N GLY A 253 6.06 -0.56 -5.37
CA GLY A 253 4.77 -0.06 -4.94
C GLY A 253 4.65 1.47 -4.96
N THR A 254 3.40 1.89 -5.06
CA THR A 254 3.02 3.31 -4.99
C THR A 254 3.34 3.94 -3.64
N THR A 255 3.42 3.12 -2.58
CA THR A 255 3.80 3.57 -1.23
C THR A 255 5.27 3.98 -1.17
N SER A 256 6.19 3.18 -1.72
CA SER A 256 7.61 3.56 -1.84
C SER A 256 7.76 4.80 -2.70
N THR A 257 7.05 4.88 -3.81
CA THR A 257 7.04 6.08 -4.68
C THR A 257 6.62 7.33 -3.90
N ARG A 258 5.48 7.30 -3.22
CA ARG A 258 4.99 8.46 -2.46
C ARG A 258 5.95 8.86 -1.33
N THR A 259 6.58 7.89 -0.68
CA THR A 259 7.59 8.17 0.35
C THR A 259 8.78 8.92 -0.23
N LEU A 260 9.36 8.41 -1.31
CA LEU A 260 10.54 9.00 -1.94
C LEU A 260 10.27 10.40 -2.48
N GLU A 261 9.17 10.57 -3.18
CA GLU A 261 8.80 11.86 -3.78
C GLU A 261 8.42 12.92 -2.72
N ALA A 262 7.82 12.50 -1.60
CA ALA A 262 7.48 13.39 -0.49
C ALA A 262 8.70 13.78 0.35
N ALA A 263 9.65 12.87 0.53
CA ALA A 263 10.81 13.06 1.40
C ALA A 263 11.98 13.79 0.74
N SER A 264 12.04 13.79 -0.59
CA SER A 264 13.14 14.41 -1.35
C SER A 264 13.00 15.92 -1.44
N ASP A 265 14.14 16.58 -1.54
CA ASP A 265 14.19 17.99 -1.93
C ASP A 265 13.90 18.19 -3.45
N GLU A 266 13.96 19.42 -3.94
CA GLU A 266 13.66 19.74 -5.34
C GLU A 266 14.66 19.11 -6.35
N SER A 267 15.87 18.76 -5.90
CA SER A 267 16.86 18.05 -6.72
C SER A 267 16.67 16.53 -6.71
N GLY A 268 15.75 16.03 -5.89
CA GLY A 268 15.53 14.61 -5.66
C GLY A 268 16.55 13.99 -4.71
N PHE A 269 17.23 14.79 -3.90
CA PHE A 269 18.17 14.32 -2.89
C PHE A 269 17.40 13.95 -1.60
N LEU A 270 17.80 12.85 -0.98
CA LEU A 270 17.18 12.31 0.22
C LEU A 270 18.09 12.45 1.44
N ARG A 271 17.49 12.65 2.62
CA ARG A 271 18.16 12.64 3.92
C ARG A 271 17.35 11.83 4.90
N GLU A 272 17.94 11.50 6.04
CA GLU A 272 17.17 10.99 7.15
C GLU A 272 16.01 11.91 7.48
N THR A 273 14.82 11.35 7.46
CA THR A 273 13.61 12.12 7.75
C THR A 273 12.46 11.19 8.17
N SER A 274 11.53 11.77 8.92
CA SER A 274 10.24 11.16 9.20
C SER A 274 9.17 12.24 9.27
N GLY A 275 7.96 11.90 8.90
CA GLY A 275 6.87 12.87 8.90
C GLY A 275 5.57 12.27 8.40
N TRP A 276 4.66 13.17 8.06
CA TRP A 276 3.35 12.82 7.50
C TRP A 276 3.26 13.36 6.08
N THR A 277 2.73 12.58 5.15
CA THR A 277 2.55 12.99 3.77
C THR A 277 1.11 12.85 3.32
N GLU A 278 0.66 13.83 2.56
CA GLU A 278 -0.61 13.85 1.83
C GLU A 278 -0.33 14.00 0.33
N ILE A 279 0.87 13.62 -0.11
CA ILE A 279 1.28 13.77 -1.50
C ILE A 279 0.30 13.08 -2.44
N PHE A 280 -0.20 13.83 -3.40
CA PHE A 280 -1.07 13.37 -4.45
C PHE A 280 -0.37 13.49 -5.80
N ILE A 281 -0.06 12.36 -6.40
CA ILE A 281 0.64 12.27 -7.68
C ILE A 281 -0.37 11.94 -8.78
N TYR A 282 -0.46 12.79 -9.78
CA TYR A 282 -1.35 12.66 -10.95
C TYR A 282 -0.65 13.23 -12.19
N PRO A 283 -1.16 13.01 -13.41
CA PRO A 283 -0.54 13.49 -14.64
C PRO A 283 -0.19 14.98 -14.61
N GLY A 284 1.06 15.28 -14.96
CA GLY A 284 1.68 16.60 -14.81
C GLY A 284 2.66 16.69 -13.64
N TYR A 285 2.68 15.69 -12.74
CA TYR A 285 3.68 15.61 -11.69
C TYR A 285 5.06 15.26 -12.29
N ARG A 286 6.09 15.97 -11.85
CA ARG A 286 7.49 15.72 -12.23
C ARG A 286 8.16 14.88 -11.16
N PHE A 287 8.42 13.61 -11.48
CA PHE A 287 9.18 12.73 -10.58
C PHE A 287 10.60 13.23 -10.38
N LYS A 288 11.03 13.24 -9.12
CA LYS A 288 12.34 13.73 -8.69
C LYS A 288 13.32 12.61 -8.36
N VAL A 289 12.79 11.46 -7.93
CA VAL A 289 13.59 10.35 -7.40
C VAL A 289 13.48 9.10 -8.24
N ILE A 290 12.26 8.63 -8.55
CA ILE A 290 12.10 7.33 -9.18
C ILE A 290 12.24 7.39 -10.70
N ASP A 291 12.86 6.35 -11.25
CA ASP A 291 12.98 6.11 -12.70
C ASP A 291 12.00 5.05 -13.19
N SER A 292 11.73 4.05 -12.36
CA SER A 292 10.86 2.91 -12.67
C SER A 292 10.01 2.51 -11.47
N LEU A 293 8.92 1.82 -11.74
CA LEU A 293 7.94 1.42 -10.73
C LEU A 293 7.48 -0.01 -10.96
N ILE A 294 7.58 -0.85 -9.93
CA ILE A 294 6.92 -2.14 -9.83
C ILE A 294 5.63 -1.94 -9.06
N THR A 295 4.49 -2.32 -9.61
CA THR A 295 3.18 -2.08 -8.99
C THR A 295 2.19 -3.19 -9.34
N ASN A 296 1.01 -3.19 -8.69
CA ASN A 296 -0.15 -3.99 -9.10
C ASN A 296 -0.98 -3.22 -10.14
N PHE A 297 -1.98 -3.88 -10.71
CA PHE A 297 -3.03 -3.22 -11.48
C PHE A 297 -4.03 -2.56 -10.53
N HIS A 298 -4.38 -1.31 -10.80
CA HIS A 298 -5.20 -0.48 -9.92
C HIS A 298 -6.64 -0.32 -10.41
N LEU A 299 -7.55 0.03 -9.48
CA LEU A 299 -8.95 0.32 -9.78
C LEU A 299 -9.12 1.44 -10.80
N PRO A 300 -10.16 1.34 -11.68
CA PRO A 300 -10.60 2.49 -12.46
C PRO A 300 -10.87 3.70 -11.54
N GLU A 301 -10.59 4.89 -12.05
CA GLU A 301 -10.88 6.17 -11.38
C GLU A 301 -10.20 6.33 -10.00
N SER A 302 -9.16 5.52 -9.70
CA SER A 302 -8.44 5.58 -8.42
C SER A 302 -7.25 6.53 -8.46
N THR A 303 -6.88 7.05 -7.28
CA THR A 303 -5.66 7.86 -7.12
C THR A 303 -4.39 7.12 -7.54
N LEU A 304 -4.39 5.78 -7.42
CA LEU A 304 -3.25 4.96 -7.83
C LEU A 304 -3.17 4.79 -9.35
N ALA A 305 -4.30 4.70 -10.05
CA ALA A 305 -4.32 4.75 -11.51
C ALA A 305 -3.81 6.11 -12.02
N MET A 306 -4.09 7.21 -11.29
CA MET A 306 -3.57 8.54 -11.61
C MET A 306 -2.05 8.61 -11.42
N LEU A 307 -1.51 8.02 -10.34
CA LEU A 307 -0.06 7.98 -10.07
C LEU A 307 0.69 7.24 -11.17
N VAL A 308 0.25 6.05 -11.56
CA VAL A 308 0.92 5.29 -12.64
C VAL A 308 0.79 5.99 -13.98
N SER A 309 -0.32 6.69 -14.21
CA SER A 309 -0.54 7.54 -15.40
C SER A 309 0.37 8.77 -15.41
N ALA A 310 0.77 9.29 -14.26
CA ALA A 310 1.73 10.37 -14.17
C ALA A 310 3.14 9.92 -14.63
N LEU A 311 3.50 8.65 -14.37
CA LEU A 311 4.82 8.10 -14.71
C LEU A 311 4.95 7.68 -16.19
N ALA A 312 3.92 7.03 -16.74
CA ALA A 312 3.99 6.42 -18.07
C ALA A 312 3.13 7.14 -19.14
N GLY A 313 2.35 8.12 -18.73
CA GLY A 313 1.31 8.72 -19.58
C GLY A 313 -0.02 7.96 -19.48
N ARG A 314 -1.10 8.74 -19.40
CA ARG A 314 -2.46 8.19 -19.23
C ARG A 314 -2.86 7.21 -20.35
N GLU A 315 -2.58 7.56 -21.60
CA GLU A 315 -2.96 6.75 -22.76
C GLU A 315 -2.22 5.40 -22.75
N HIS A 316 -0.93 5.40 -22.45
CA HIS A 316 -0.15 4.17 -22.34
C HIS A 316 -0.68 3.26 -21.23
N VAL A 317 -1.00 3.83 -20.06
CA VAL A 317 -1.53 3.06 -18.92
C VAL A 317 -2.91 2.48 -19.23
N LEU A 318 -3.82 3.27 -19.78
CA LEU A 318 -5.17 2.79 -20.12
C LEU A 318 -5.11 1.70 -21.17
N ASN A 319 -4.32 1.87 -22.23
CA ASN A 319 -4.11 0.83 -23.23
C ASN A 319 -3.53 -0.46 -22.63
N ALA A 320 -2.52 -0.33 -21.74
CA ALA A 320 -1.95 -1.48 -21.04
C ALA A 320 -2.99 -2.19 -20.15
N TYR A 321 -3.88 -1.45 -19.51
CA TYR A 321 -4.95 -2.01 -18.67
C TYR A 321 -6.03 -2.71 -19.52
N GLU A 322 -6.39 -2.15 -20.69
CA GLU A 322 -7.27 -2.83 -21.65
C GLU A 322 -6.67 -4.17 -22.13
N ILE A 323 -5.39 -4.17 -22.47
CA ILE A 323 -4.66 -5.41 -22.81
C ILE A 323 -4.67 -6.39 -21.61
N ALA A 324 -4.45 -5.90 -20.40
CA ALA A 324 -4.48 -6.73 -19.20
C ALA A 324 -5.85 -7.39 -18.98
N VAL A 325 -6.94 -6.67 -19.23
CA VAL A 325 -8.31 -7.21 -19.17
C VAL A 325 -8.52 -8.28 -20.25
N GLN A 326 -8.15 -8.00 -21.50
CA GLN A 326 -8.28 -8.95 -22.61
C GLN A 326 -7.46 -10.23 -22.38
N GLU A 327 -6.25 -10.08 -21.86
CA GLU A 327 -5.33 -11.18 -21.53
C GLU A 327 -5.63 -11.84 -20.18
N LYS A 328 -6.71 -11.42 -19.49
CA LYS A 328 -7.15 -11.96 -18.20
C LYS A 328 -6.07 -11.94 -17.12
N TYR A 329 -5.38 -10.82 -16.99
CA TYR A 329 -4.56 -10.56 -15.82
C TYR A 329 -5.44 -10.46 -14.57
N ARG A 330 -4.84 -10.76 -13.43
CA ARG A 330 -5.48 -10.63 -12.13
C ARG A 330 -5.22 -9.23 -11.58
N PHE A 331 -6.25 -8.60 -11.02
CA PHE A 331 -6.19 -7.22 -10.58
C PHE A 331 -6.14 -7.09 -9.06
N PHE A 332 -5.61 -5.98 -8.56
CA PHE A 332 -5.49 -5.52 -7.18
C PHE A 332 -4.50 -6.29 -6.32
N SER A 333 -4.73 -6.31 -4.98
CA SER A 333 -3.76 -6.69 -3.95
C SER A 333 -3.14 -8.07 -4.13
N PHE A 334 -3.92 -9.06 -4.54
CA PHE A 334 -3.46 -10.43 -4.82
C PHE A 334 -3.34 -10.73 -6.32
N GLY A 335 -3.44 -9.68 -7.13
CA GLY A 335 -3.34 -9.78 -8.57
C GLY A 335 -1.93 -9.94 -9.09
N ASP A 336 -1.79 -9.71 -10.38
CA ASP A 336 -0.52 -9.74 -11.10
C ASP A 336 0.22 -8.40 -10.98
N ALA A 337 1.45 -8.37 -11.46
CA ALA A 337 2.34 -7.22 -11.37
C ALA A 337 2.49 -6.49 -12.70
N MET A 338 2.84 -5.21 -12.61
CA MET A 338 3.28 -4.38 -13.72
C MET A 338 4.65 -3.77 -13.38
N LEU A 339 5.57 -3.78 -14.33
CA LEU A 339 6.80 -2.99 -14.30
C LEU A 339 6.66 -1.86 -15.31
N ILE A 340 6.74 -0.63 -14.83
CA ILE A 340 6.79 0.58 -15.67
C ILE A 340 8.24 1.05 -15.70
N THR A 341 8.88 1.00 -16.85
CA THR A 341 10.29 1.31 -17.00
C THR A 341 10.62 1.82 -18.40
N ASP A 342 11.82 2.28 -18.60
CA ASP A 342 12.41 2.46 -19.92
C ASP A 342 13.04 1.14 -20.36
N THR A 343 12.57 0.55 -21.44
CA THR A 343 13.08 -0.72 -21.97
C THR A 343 14.17 -0.53 -23.03
N THR A 344 14.40 0.69 -23.47
CA THR A 344 15.34 1.02 -24.55
C THR A 344 16.75 1.32 -24.06
N VAL A 345 16.95 1.39 -22.74
CA VAL A 345 18.23 1.76 -22.10
C VAL A 345 18.99 0.54 -21.61
#